data_ee42f12243a68bc82612b2264b67f926
#
_entry.id   ee42f12243a68bc82612b2264b67f926
#
_cell.length_a   1.000
_cell.length_b   1.000
_cell.length_c   1.000
_cell.angle_alpha   90.00
_cell.angle_beta   90.00
_cell.angle_gamma   90.00
#
_symmetry.space_group_name_H-M   'P 1'
#
loop_
_entity.id
_entity.type
_entity.pdbx_description
1 polymer ?
#
loop_
_entity_poly.entity_id
_entity_poly.type
_entity_poly.pdbx_seq_one_letter_code
_entity_poly.pdbx_strand_id
1 'polypeptide(L)'
;MHVLLTRPLEDSIDLIKRFKDKDITVSHLPLIKINKLDYPKLKSSEYNVIVFTSSNAIRNLDTKDFNKNTLCFCVGDVTEKTAKQKGFHNTFSAGWNVRNLR
;
A
#
# COMPACT_ATOMS: atom_id res chain seq x y z
N MET A 1 16.17 20.07 -13.95
CA MET A 1 15.60 19.70 -12.63
C MET A 1 16.09 18.32 -12.25
N HIS A 2 16.54 18.17 -11.04
CA HIS A 2 17.03 16.90 -10.52
C HIS A 2 16.23 16.56 -9.25
N VAL A 3 15.58 15.41 -9.24
CA VAL A 3 14.71 14.97 -8.15
C VAL A 3 15.38 13.84 -7.36
N LEU A 4 15.36 13.93 -6.04
CA LEU A 4 15.78 12.86 -5.15
C LEU A 4 14.54 12.15 -4.59
N LEU A 5 14.43 10.86 -4.86
CA LEU A 5 13.38 10.02 -4.29
C LEU A 5 13.95 9.17 -3.16
N THR A 6 13.27 9.19 -2.02
CA THR A 6 13.73 8.50 -0.79
C THR A 6 12.83 7.34 -0.37
N ARG A 7 11.77 7.08 -1.10
CA ARG A 7 10.84 5.97 -0.84
C ARG A 7 11.46 4.63 -1.26
N PRO A 8 10.97 3.50 -0.72
CA PRO A 8 11.36 2.18 -1.21
C PRO A 8 11.17 2.05 -2.71
N LEU A 9 11.99 1.23 -3.37
CA LEU A 9 11.98 1.11 -4.84
C LEU A 9 10.59 0.73 -5.36
N GLU A 10 9.92 -0.23 -4.75
CA GLU A 10 8.60 -0.69 -5.17
C GLU A 10 7.53 0.41 -5.14
N ASP A 11 7.72 1.44 -4.30
CA ASP A 11 6.82 2.59 -4.22
C ASP A 11 7.25 3.74 -5.13
N SER A 12 8.40 3.62 -5.79
CA SER A 12 9.01 4.69 -6.58
C SER A 12 9.05 4.42 -8.08
N ILE A 13 8.82 3.19 -8.51
CA ILE A 13 9.00 2.77 -9.90
C ILE A 13 8.17 3.62 -10.85
N ASP A 14 6.90 3.82 -10.57
CA ASP A 14 6.01 4.61 -11.43
C ASP A 14 6.43 6.08 -11.50
N LEU A 15 6.84 6.65 -10.36
CA LEU A 15 7.30 8.03 -10.31
C LEU A 15 8.60 8.22 -11.11
N ILE A 16 9.54 7.29 -10.97
CA ILE A 16 10.79 7.33 -11.72
C ILE A 16 10.50 7.35 -13.22
N LYS A 17 9.61 6.46 -13.67
CA LYS A 17 9.23 6.40 -15.09
C LYS A 17 8.60 7.71 -15.56
N ARG A 18 7.66 8.27 -14.78
CA ARG A 18 6.99 9.52 -15.13
C ARG A 18 7.96 10.70 -15.24
N PHE A 19 8.93 10.77 -14.33
CA PHE A 19 9.95 11.81 -14.38
C PHE A 19 10.87 11.65 -15.57
N LYS A 20 11.28 10.41 -15.89
CA LYS A 20 12.09 10.13 -17.07
C LYS A 20 11.38 10.50 -18.36
N ASP A 21 10.08 10.21 -18.46
CA ASP A 21 9.28 10.56 -19.65
C ASP A 21 9.18 12.06 -19.86
N LYS A 22 9.44 12.86 -18.84
CA LYS A 22 9.46 14.33 -18.88
C LYS A 22 10.87 14.92 -18.91
N ASP A 23 11.89 14.10 -19.18
CA ASP A 23 13.29 14.49 -19.17
C ASP A 23 13.78 15.07 -17.84
N ILE A 24 13.18 14.63 -16.74
CA ILE A 24 13.61 15.02 -15.40
C ILE A 24 14.58 13.98 -14.87
N THR A 25 15.76 14.44 -14.42
CA THR A 25 16.76 13.56 -13.81
C THR A 25 16.32 13.12 -12.43
N VAL A 26 16.41 11.81 -12.16
CA VAL A 26 16.01 11.24 -10.88
C VAL A 26 17.18 10.50 -10.26
N SER A 27 17.46 10.79 -8.99
CA SER A 27 18.29 9.95 -8.12
C SER A 27 17.40 9.24 -7.10
N HIS A 28 17.67 7.97 -6.89
CA HIS A 28 16.90 7.15 -5.95
C HIS A 28 17.79 6.75 -4.78
N LEU A 29 17.41 7.19 -3.58
CA LEU A 29 18.09 6.85 -2.33
C LEU A 29 17.03 6.33 -1.34
N PRO A 30 16.75 5.03 -1.34
CA PRO A 30 15.77 4.49 -0.39
C PRO A 30 16.33 4.55 1.04
N LEU A 31 15.73 5.39 1.86
CA LEU A 31 16.12 5.56 3.26
C LEU A 31 15.36 4.60 4.19
N ILE A 32 14.34 3.94 3.68
CA ILE A 32 13.52 2.98 4.43
C ILE A 32 13.56 1.64 3.70
N LYS A 33 13.86 0.60 4.46
CA LYS A 33 13.77 -0.77 3.97
C LYS A 33 12.58 -1.44 4.64
N ILE A 34 11.70 -2.00 3.82
CA ILE A 34 10.51 -2.69 4.31
C ILE A 34 10.82 -4.18 4.43
N ASN A 35 10.67 -4.72 5.64
CA ASN A 35 10.84 -6.14 5.92
C ASN A 35 9.56 -6.68 6.52
N LYS A 36 9.16 -7.88 6.08
CA LYS A 36 8.05 -8.59 6.70
C LYS A 36 8.45 -9.04 8.11
N LEU A 37 7.59 -8.74 9.08
CA LEU A 37 7.73 -9.25 10.44
C LEU A 37 6.92 -10.53 10.58
N ASP A 38 7.40 -11.45 11.41
CA ASP A 38 6.60 -12.59 11.83
C ASP A 38 5.46 -12.10 12.73
N TYR A 39 4.28 -12.62 12.52
CA TYR A 39 3.13 -12.28 13.34
C TYR A 39 2.29 -13.52 13.63
N PRO A 40 1.51 -13.52 14.74
CA PRO A 40 0.66 -14.66 15.06
C PRO A 40 -0.40 -14.86 13.99
N LYS A 41 -0.81 -16.12 13.79
CA LYS A 41 -1.88 -16.42 12.85
C LYS A 41 -3.16 -15.71 13.29
N LEU A 42 -3.74 -14.93 12.40
CA LEU A 42 -4.96 -14.18 12.65
C LEU A 42 -6.18 -15.01 12.25
N LYS A 43 -7.24 -14.93 13.05
CA LYS A 43 -8.53 -15.48 12.71
C LYS A 43 -9.35 -14.40 12.02
N SER A 44 -9.49 -14.49 10.71
CA SER A 44 -10.20 -13.46 9.93
C SER A 44 -11.65 -13.27 10.39
N SER A 45 -12.27 -14.31 10.93
CA SER A 45 -13.64 -14.23 11.45
C SER A 45 -13.81 -13.33 12.68
N GLU A 46 -12.71 -12.96 13.33
CA GLU A 46 -12.74 -12.05 14.48
C GLU A 46 -12.80 -10.58 14.08
N TYR A 47 -12.56 -10.29 12.80
CA TYR A 47 -12.44 -8.92 12.31
C TYR A 47 -13.49 -8.63 11.24
N ASN A 48 -14.23 -7.56 11.42
CA ASN A 48 -15.23 -7.10 10.45
C ASN A 48 -14.64 -6.14 9.42
N VAL A 49 -13.58 -5.46 9.80
CA VAL A 49 -12.97 -4.41 8.99
C VAL A 49 -11.45 -4.48 9.11
N ILE A 50 -10.78 -4.25 8.00
CA ILE A 50 -9.33 -4.06 7.98
C ILE A 50 -9.06 -2.62 7.53
N VAL A 51 -8.16 -1.94 8.21
CA VAL A 51 -7.69 -0.62 7.80
C VAL A 51 -6.26 -0.75 7.30
N PHE A 52 -6.03 -0.38 6.06
CA PHE A 52 -4.71 -0.35 5.46
C PHE A 52 -4.28 1.10 5.25
N THR A 53 -3.20 1.49 5.90
CA THR A 53 -2.62 2.82 5.74
C THR A 53 -1.45 2.84 4.76
N SER A 54 -1.01 1.67 4.30
CA SER A 54 0.12 1.52 3.40
C SER A 54 -0.04 0.27 2.54
N SER A 55 0.35 0.39 1.27
CA SER A 55 0.45 -0.78 0.36
C SER A 55 1.46 -1.81 0.86
N ASN A 56 2.48 -1.37 1.58
CA ASN A 56 3.48 -2.28 2.14
C ASN A 56 2.89 -3.27 3.14
N ALA A 57 1.93 -2.82 3.94
CA ALA A 57 1.22 -3.71 4.86
C ALA A 57 0.47 -4.80 4.11
N ILE A 58 -0.19 -4.46 3.02
CA ILE A 58 -0.94 -5.44 2.21
C ILE A 58 0.02 -6.45 1.58
N ARG A 59 1.14 -5.99 1.04
CA ARG A 59 2.13 -6.86 0.40
C ARG A 59 2.77 -7.85 1.37
N ASN A 60 2.84 -7.49 2.66
CA ASN A 60 3.46 -8.31 3.70
C ASN A 60 2.48 -9.11 4.53
N LEU A 61 1.18 -8.98 4.27
CA LEU A 61 0.13 -9.74 4.95
C LEU A 61 -0.15 -11.03 4.18
N ASP A 62 -0.34 -12.13 4.90
CA ASP A 62 -0.80 -13.39 4.30
C ASP A 62 -2.30 -13.28 4.01
N THR A 63 -2.62 -12.77 2.84
CA THR A 63 -4.01 -12.48 2.46
C THR A 63 -4.86 -13.72 2.23
N LYS A 64 -4.24 -14.90 2.10
CA LYS A 64 -4.96 -16.18 1.96
C LYS A 64 -5.87 -16.49 3.14
N ASP A 65 -5.48 -16.05 4.34
CA ASP A 65 -6.20 -16.34 5.56
C ASP A 65 -7.40 -15.43 5.78
N PHE A 66 -7.61 -14.47 4.90
CA PHE A 66 -8.70 -13.49 5.02
C PHE A 66 -9.81 -13.75 4.01
N ASN A 67 -11.05 -13.59 4.48
CA ASN A 67 -12.20 -13.55 3.59
C ASN A 67 -12.09 -12.32 2.69
N LYS A 68 -12.14 -12.55 1.37
CA LYS A 68 -11.95 -11.46 0.39
C LYS A 68 -13.14 -10.50 0.32
N ASN A 69 -14.25 -10.82 0.98
CA ASN A 69 -15.38 -9.91 1.15
C ASN A 69 -15.26 -9.02 2.39
N THR A 70 -14.21 -9.20 3.20
CA THR A 70 -13.96 -8.35 4.35
C THR A 70 -13.86 -6.90 3.91
N LEU A 71 -14.54 -6.00 4.64
CA LEU A 71 -14.49 -4.58 4.36
C LEU A 71 -13.08 -4.04 4.62
N CYS A 72 -12.50 -3.38 3.63
CA CYS A 72 -11.18 -2.78 3.72
C CYS A 72 -11.25 -1.27 3.52
N PHE A 73 -10.86 -0.52 4.53
CA PHE A 73 -10.63 0.91 4.37
C PHE A 73 -9.16 1.15 4.07
N CYS A 74 -8.91 1.84 2.96
CA CYS A 74 -7.56 2.08 2.48
C CYS A 74 -7.30 3.59 2.49
N VAL A 75 -6.17 4.00 3.03
CA VAL A 75 -5.74 5.38 2.96
C VAL A 75 -4.95 5.56 1.67
N GLY A 76 -5.54 6.32 0.74
CA GLY A 76 -4.96 6.58 -0.57
C GLY A 76 -5.37 5.58 -1.64
N ASP A 77 -5.44 6.05 -2.89
CA ASP A 77 -5.90 5.25 -4.03
C ASP A 77 -4.94 4.12 -4.39
N VAL A 78 -3.64 4.34 -4.20
CA VAL A 78 -2.61 3.31 -4.47
C VAL A 78 -2.79 2.13 -3.51
N THR A 79 -3.07 2.41 -2.24
CA THR A 79 -3.32 1.37 -1.24
C THR A 79 -4.57 0.57 -1.60
N GLU A 80 -5.63 1.24 -2.00
CA GLU A 80 -6.86 0.57 -2.45
C GLU A 80 -6.61 -0.32 -3.66
N LYS A 81 -5.87 0.18 -4.65
CA LYS A 81 -5.50 -0.60 -5.83
C LYS A 81 -4.73 -1.86 -5.46
N THR A 82 -3.79 -1.75 -4.53
CA THR A 82 -3.03 -2.91 -4.04
C THR A 82 -3.94 -3.92 -3.36
N ALA A 83 -4.89 -3.48 -2.54
CA ALA A 83 -5.86 -4.37 -1.89
C ALA A 83 -6.71 -5.13 -2.92
N LYS A 84 -7.19 -4.44 -3.96
CA LYS A 84 -7.92 -5.08 -5.04
C LYS A 84 -7.08 -6.10 -5.80
N GLN A 85 -5.80 -5.81 -6.04
CA GLN A 85 -4.87 -6.73 -6.69
C GLN A 85 -4.65 -8.01 -5.87
N LYS A 86 -4.78 -7.92 -4.55
CA LYS A 86 -4.69 -9.07 -3.64
C LYS A 86 -6.01 -9.83 -3.51
N GLY A 87 -7.06 -9.39 -4.19
CA GLY A 87 -8.33 -10.09 -4.26
C GLY A 87 -9.42 -9.57 -3.35
N PHE A 88 -9.17 -8.52 -2.55
CA PHE A 88 -10.22 -7.91 -1.73
C PHE A 88 -11.22 -7.19 -2.62
N HIS A 89 -12.51 -7.50 -2.44
CA HIS A 89 -13.57 -6.98 -3.28
C HIS A 89 -14.30 -5.78 -2.69
N ASN A 90 -14.24 -5.62 -1.38
CA ASN A 90 -15.02 -4.62 -0.66
C ASN A 90 -14.08 -3.56 -0.09
N THR A 91 -13.60 -2.69 -0.97
CA THR A 91 -12.57 -1.71 -0.63
C THR A 91 -13.09 -0.29 -0.79
N PHE A 92 -12.63 0.59 0.10
CA PHE A 92 -12.89 2.01 0.05
C PHE A 92 -11.59 2.79 0.22
N SER A 93 -11.43 3.86 -0.54
CA SER A 93 -10.32 4.79 -0.37
C SER A 93 -10.81 6.02 0.40
N ALA A 94 -10.11 6.35 1.47
CA ALA A 94 -10.51 7.43 2.37
C ALA A 94 -9.62 8.67 2.28
N GLY A 95 -8.78 8.77 1.27
CA GLY A 95 -7.88 9.90 1.08
C GLY A 95 -6.59 9.78 1.88
N TRP A 96 -5.99 10.91 2.26
CA TRP A 96 -4.63 10.95 2.75
C TRP A 96 -4.46 10.78 4.26
N ASN A 97 -5.53 10.84 5.04
CA ASN A 97 -5.44 10.73 6.49
C ASN A 97 -6.66 10.04 7.08
N VAL A 98 -6.51 9.57 8.32
CA VAL A 98 -7.55 8.82 9.02
C VAL A 98 -8.82 9.62 9.32
N ARG A 99 -8.78 10.96 9.22
CA ARG A 99 -9.99 11.77 9.42
C ARG A 99 -11.06 11.48 8.37
N ASN A 100 -10.66 11.00 7.21
CA ASN A 100 -11.56 10.66 6.11
C ASN A 100 -12.20 9.28 6.29
N LEU A 101 -11.84 8.53 7.31
CA LEU A 101 -12.36 7.20 7.59
C LEU A 101 -13.62 7.20 8.47
N ARG A 102 -14.37 8.25 8.46
CA ARG A 102 -15.61 8.34 9.26
C ARG A 102 -16.76 7.58 8.64
#